data_1513b2e3da3af2bc6793e9d07cd5d924
#
_entry.id   1513b2e3da3af2bc6793e9d07cd5d924
#
_cell.length_a   1.000
_cell.length_b   1.000
_cell.length_c   1.000
_cell.angle_alpha   90.00
_cell.angle_beta   90.00
_cell.angle_gamma   90.00
#
_symmetry.space_group_name_H-M   'P 1'
#
loop_
_entity.id
_entity.type
_entity.pdbx_description
1 polymer ?
#
loop_
_entity_poly.entity_id
_entity_poly.type
_entity_poly.pdbx_seq_one_letter_code
_entity_poly.pdbx_strand_id
1 'polypeptide(L)'
;MFQFITDLSHARLSFIKDDPVRPEIPADFRVSDGRVVAALTDEEQKPEAMVCVSFHDFVPEDVEGLKKTSQVPTTAIFYTIWSYKSGKGAELLIQAVKGIQAQYPSVTRFVTLSPKTNLARRFHLKNGAIVFRENIDTTNYEYLIDSHKETPENTI
;
A
#
# COMPACT_ATOMS: atom_id res chain seq x y z
N MET A 1 -3.91 15.78 -3.43
CA MET A 1 -4.48 15.07 -4.59
C MET A 1 -3.92 13.64 -4.65
N PHE A 2 -4.81 12.68 -4.77
CA PHE A 2 -4.43 11.27 -4.84
C PHE A 2 -4.23 10.83 -6.29
N GLN A 3 -3.19 10.02 -6.55
CA GLN A 3 -2.96 9.45 -7.89
C GLN A 3 -2.23 8.12 -7.81
N PHE A 4 -2.53 7.25 -8.78
CA PHE A 4 -1.72 6.06 -9.03
C PHE A 4 -0.63 6.37 -10.05
N ILE A 5 0.53 5.76 -9.86
CA ILE A 5 1.69 5.88 -10.75
C ILE A 5 2.02 4.50 -11.26
N THR A 6 1.86 4.30 -12.57
CA THR A 6 2.09 3.00 -13.22
C THR A 6 3.15 3.08 -14.31
N ASP A 7 3.69 4.25 -14.57
CA ASP A 7 4.62 4.47 -15.67
C ASP A 7 5.98 4.89 -15.12
N LEU A 8 7.03 4.21 -15.55
CA LEU A 8 8.41 4.49 -15.14
C LEU A 8 8.84 5.93 -15.48
N SER A 9 8.24 6.53 -16.50
CA SER A 9 8.56 7.90 -16.89
C SER A 9 7.88 8.97 -16.05
N HIS A 10 7.01 8.58 -15.12
CA HIS A 10 6.28 9.55 -14.29
C HIS A 10 7.23 10.36 -13.43
N ALA A 11 7.06 11.69 -13.43
CA ALA A 11 7.96 12.59 -12.72
C ALA A 11 8.05 12.30 -11.22
N ARG A 12 6.94 11.87 -10.60
CA ARG A 12 6.89 11.61 -9.14
C ARG A 12 7.67 10.36 -8.76
N LEU A 13 8.03 9.52 -9.72
CA LEU A 13 8.79 8.31 -9.42
C LEU A 13 10.20 8.62 -8.93
N SER A 14 10.70 9.82 -9.21
CA SER A 14 12.00 10.24 -8.68
C SER A 14 12.04 10.29 -7.15
N PHE A 15 10.88 10.38 -6.49
CA PHE A 15 10.80 10.42 -5.03
C PHE A 15 10.94 9.03 -4.38
N ILE A 16 11.05 7.98 -5.17
CA ILE A 16 11.34 6.62 -4.65
C ILE A 16 12.67 6.60 -3.90
N LYS A 17 13.61 7.45 -4.28
CA LYS A 17 14.90 7.55 -3.59
C LYS A 17 14.76 7.91 -2.10
N ASP A 18 13.64 8.48 -1.71
CA ASP A 18 13.37 8.88 -0.31
C ASP A 18 12.78 7.76 0.53
N ASP A 19 12.53 6.58 -0.04
CA ASP A 19 11.94 5.46 0.68
C ASP A 19 12.86 5.01 1.82
N PRO A 20 12.44 5.20 3.08
CA PRO A 20 13.27 4.80 4.23
C PRO A 20 13.11 3.33 4.60
N VAL A 21 12.13 2.65 4.03
CA VAL A 21 11.76 1.27 4.42
C VAL A 21 12.41 0.25 3.52
N ARG A 22 12.32 0.45 2.20
CA ARG A 22 12.83 -0.50 1.20
C ARG A 22 13.68 0.24 0.15
N PRO A 23 14.73 0.94 0.56
CA PRO A 23 15.51 1.75 -0.40
C PRO A 23 16.19 0.93 -1.49
N GLU A 24 16.40 -0.38 -1.25
CA GLU A 24 17.05 -1.28 -2.20
C GLU A 24 16.15 -1.69 -3.36
N ILE A 25 14.83 -1.50 -3.26
CA ILE A 25 13.92 -1.90 -4.34
C ILE A 25 13.93 -0.82 -5.43
N PRO A 26 14.32 -1.16 -6.67
CA PRO A 26 14.42 -0.17 -7.75
C PRO A 26 13.05 0.31 -8.24
N ALA A 27 13.04 1.47 -8.86
CA ALA A 27 11.81 2.10 -9.33
C ALA A 27 11.07 1.26 -10.38
N ASP A 28 11.80 0.59 -11.28
CA ASP A 28 11.19 -0.23 -12.32
C ASP A 28 10.40 -1.41 -11.74
N PHE A 29 10.87 -2.00 -10.64
CA PHE A 29 10.12 -3.06 -9.95
C PHE A 29 8.78 -2.53 -9.46
N ARG A 30 8.74 -1.30 -8.95
CA ARG A 30 7.58 -0.73 -8.27
C ARG A 30 6.41 -0.40 -9.19
N VAL A 31 6.67 -0.27 -10.48
CA VAL A 31 5.64 0.00 -11.49
C VAL A 31 5.52 -1.10 -12.53
N SER A 32 6.15 -2.25 -12.29
CA SER A 32 6.06 -3.41 -13.18
C SER A 32 4.68 -4.06 -13.08
N ASP A 33 4.43 -5.04 -13.95
CA ASP A 33 3.15 -5.74 -13.98
C ASP A 33 2.73 -6.26 -12.61
N GLY A 34 1.49 -5.96 -12.22
CA GLY A 34 0.97 -6.36 -10.92
C GLY A 34 1.39 -5.47 -9.77
N ARG A 35 1.93 -4.29 -10.04
CA ARG A 35 2.36 -3.34 -9.02
C ARG A 35 2.01 -1.91 -9.40
N VAL A 36 1.77 -1.08 -8.40
CA VAL A 36 1.53 0.34 -8.59
C VAL A 36 2.16 1.11 -7.44
N VAL A 37 2.45 2.37 -7.69
CA VAL A 37 2.79 3.33 -6.65
C VAL A 37 1.60 4.28 -6.50
N ALA A 38 1.27 4.66 -5.28
CA ALA A 38 0.24 5.66 -5.04
C ALA A 38 0.84 6.81 -4.24
N ALA A 39 0.35 8.01 -4.52
CA ALA A 39 0.86 9.21 -3.89
C ALA A 39 -0.25 10.17 -3.55
N LEU A 40 -0.07 10.88 -2.43
CA LEU A 40 -0.78 12.13 -2.15
C LEU A 40 0.17 13.26 -2.50
N THR A 41 -0.30 14.23 -3.25
CA THR A 41 0.51 15.39 -3.63
C THR A 41 -0.18 16.67 -3.21
N ASP A 42 0.60 17.70 -2.96
CA ASP A 42 0.09 19.04 -2.67
C ASP A 42 -0.23 19.79 -3.96
N GLU A 43 -0.61 21.07 -3.84
CA GLU A 43 -0.97 21.92 -4.98
C GLU A 43 0.19 22.13 -5.94
N GLU A 44 1.42 22.05 -5.45
CA GLU A 44 2.63 22.18 -6.27
C GLU A 44 3.09 20.84 -6.81
N GLN A 45 2.30 19.78 -6.61
CA GLN A 45 2.56 18.43 -7.08
C GLN A 45 3.75 17.75 -6.38
N LYS A 46 4.10 18.22 -5.19
CA LYS A 46 5.09 17.56 -4.36
C LYS A 46 4.42 16.48 -3.52
N PRO A 47 5.08 15.34 -3.30
CA PRO A 47 4.47 14.28 -2.53
C PRO A 47 4.32 14.65 -1.06
N GLU A 48 3.17 14.31 -0.49
CA GLU A 48 2.93 14.39 0.94
C GLU A 48 3.05 13.02 1.58
N ALA A 49 2.79 11.98 0.83
CA ALA A 49 2.98 10.59 1.25
C ALA A 49 3.02 9.70 0.01
N MET A 50 3.71 8.57 0.12
CA MET A 50 3.80 7.59 -0.96
C MET A 50 3.68 6.18 -0.39
N VAL A 51 3.05 5.30 -1.16
CA VAL A 51 2.92 3.88 -0.84
C VAL A 51 3.14 3.05 -2.09
N CYS A 52 3.81 1.92 -1.93
CA CYS A 52 4.02 0.97 -3.01
C CYS A 52 3.20 -0.28 -2.76
N VAL A 53 2.49 -0.74 -3.79
CA VAL A 53 1.51 -1.80 -3.69
C VAL A 53 1.82 -2.89 -4.70
N SER A 54 1.72 -4.14 -4.27
CA SER A 54 1.90 -5.32 -5.11
C SER A 54 0.66 -6.21 -4.99
N PHE A 55 0.21 -6.80 -6.10
CA PHE A 55 -1.05 -7.53 -6.14
C PHE A 55 -0.82 -9.04 -6.25
N HIS A 56 -1.43 -9.81 -5.34
CA HIS A 56 -1.17 -11.24 -5.19
C HIS A 56 -2.47 -12.01 -4.93
N ASP A 57 -2.40 -13.32 -5.02
CA ASP A 57 -3.46 -14.22 -4.57
C ASP A 57 -3.09 -14.91 -3.25
N PHE A 58 -2.06 -14.42 -2.58
CA PHE A 58 -1.58 -14.89 -1.27
C PHE A 58 -0.94 -13.74 -0.52
N VAL A 59 -0.57 -13.93 0.74
CA VAL A 59 0.12 -12.92 1.55
C VAL A 59 1.61 -13.27 1.63
N PRO A 60 2.48 -12.50 0.98
CA PRO A 60 3.93 -12.73 1.05
C PRO A 60 4.47 -12.58 2.47
N GLU A 61 5.47 -13.40 2.81
CA GLU A 61 6.16 -13.33 4.10
C GLU A 61 7.42 -12.47 4.04
N ASP A 62 7.93 -12.24 2.83
CA ASP A 62 9.19 -11.52 2.61
C ASP A 62 9.18 -10.83 1.25
N VAL A 63 10.25 -10.07 0.98
CA VAL A 63 10.39 -9.33 -0.27
C VAL A 63 10.46 -10.27 -1.47
N GLU A 64 11.04 -11.46 -1.30
CA GLU A 64 11.11 -12.43 -2.40
C GLU A 64 9.73 -12.83 -2.87
N GLY A 65 8.78 -12.97 -1.95
CA GLY A 65 7.40 -13.29 -2.29
C GLY A 65 6.70 -12.23 -3.13
N LEU A 66 7.16 -10.99 -3.09
CA LEU A 66 6.58 -9.93 -3.91
C LEU A 66 6.78 -10.15 -5.41
N LYS A 67 7.69 -11.03 -5.80
CA LYS A 67 7.96 -11.31 -7.22
C LYS A 67 6.84 -12.09 -7.89
N LYS A 68 5.96 -12.71 -7.11
CA LYS A 68 4.89 -13.59 -7.63
C LYS A 68 3.54 -12.89 -7.62
N THR A 69 3.33 -11.97 -8.56
CA THR A 69 2.04 -11.29 -8.71
C THR A 69 1.01 -12.20 -9.39
N SER A 70 -0.26 -11.86 -9.23
CA SER A 70 -1.38 -12.58 -9.84
C SER A 70 -2.10 -11.70 -10.85
N GLN A 71 -2.59 -12.30 -11.93
CA GLN A 71 -3.42 -11.59 -12.91
C GLN A 71 -4.85 -11.38 -12.42
N VAL A 72 -5.30 -12.22 -11.48
CA VAL A 72 -6.59 -12.06 -10.82
C VAL A 72 -6.34 -12.00 -9.32
N PRO A 73 -5.79 -10.89 -8.83
CA PRO A 73 -5.37 -10.80 -7.44
C PRO A 73 -6.56 -10.70 -6.48
N THR A 74 -6.39 -11.28 -5.30
CA THR A 74 -7.33 -11.14 -4.20
C THR A 74 -6.82 -10.22 -3.11
N THR A 75 -5.51 -9.93 -3.12
CA THR A 75 -4.83 -9.26 -2.02
C THR A 75 -3.92 -8.14 -2.54
N ALA A 76 -4.08 -6.96 -1.96
CA ALA A 76 -3.15 -5.86 -2.19
C ALA A 76 -2.14 -5.85 -1.04
N ILE A 77 -0.86 -5.84 -1.38
CA ILE A 77 0.21 -5.81 -0.40
C ILE A 77 0.89 -4.46 -0.42
N PHE A 78 0.75 -3.73 0.69
CA PHE A 78 1.46 -2.47 0.90
C PHE A 78 2.84 -2.82 1.46
N TYR A 79 3.87 -2.78 0.62
CA TYR A 79 5.19 -3.25 1.06
C TYR A 79 6.12 -2.13 1.51
N THR A 80 5.77 -0.88 1.23
CA THR A 80 6.45 0.28 1.81
C THR A 80 5.52 1.48 1.79
N ILE A 81 5.60 2.28 2.85
CA ILE A 81 4.85 3.54 2.95
C ILE A 81 5.73 4.55 3.69
N TRP A 82 5.73 5.79 3.23
CA TRP A 82 6.39 6.87 3.95
C TRP A 82 5.66 8.18 3.70
N SER A 83 5.88 9.14 4.60
CA SER A 83 5.23 10.43 4.48
C SER A 83 6.22 11.56 4.74
N TYR A 84 5.92 12.69 4.14
CA TYR A 84 6.68 13.92 4.31
C TYR A 84 5.97 14.87 5.28
N LYS A 85 4.70 14.60 5.59
CA LYS A 85 3.89 15.41 6.50
C LYS A 85 3.08 14.52 7.42
N SER A 86 2.93 14.96 8.68
CA SER A 86 2.18 14.24 9.69
C SER A 86 0.74 13.98 9.22
N GLY A 87 0.25 12.76 9.45
CA GLY A 87 -1.13 12.37 9.12
C GLY A 87 -1.37 12.00 7.66
N LYS A 88 -0.44 12.31 6.77
CA LYS A 88 -0.66 12.06 5.34
C LYS A 88 -0.49 10.59 4.96
N GLY A 89 0.31 9.84 5.70
CA GLY A 89 0.40 8.40 5.48
C GLY A 89 -0.94 7.69 5.73
N ALA A 90 -1.61 8.03 6.81
CA ALA A 90 -2.93 7.47 7.12
C ALA A 90 -3.97 7.87 6.07
N GLU A 91 -3.97 9.14 5.68
CA GLU A 91 -4.89 9.62 4.64
C GLU A 91 -4.64 8.89 3.31
N LEU A 92 -3.37 8.70 2.95
CA LEU A 92 -3.02 7.98 1.73
C LEU A 92 -3.54 6.55 1.74
N LEU A 93 -3.38 5.84 2.87
CA LEU A 93 -3.87 4.45 2.97
C LEU A 93 -5.37 4.37 2.74
N ILE A 94 -6.14 5.28 3.32
CA ILE A 94 -7.59 5.31 3.13
C ILE A 94 -7.93 5.50 1.65
N GLN A 95 -7.28 6.44 0.99
CA GLN A 95 -7.54 6.71 -0.42
C GLN A 95 -7.04 5.59 -1.33
N ALA A 96 -5.91 4.97 -0.99
CA ALA A 96 -5.39 3.85 -1.75
C ALA A 96 -6.34 2.65 -1.69
N VAL A 97 -6.87 2.33 -0.52
CA VAL A 97 -7.86 1.26 -0.38
C VAL A 97 -9.07 1.52 -1.27
N LYS A 98 -9.62 2.73 -1.21
CA LYS A 98 -10.78 3.09 -2.04
C LYS A 98 -10.47 3.01 -3.52
N GLY A 99 -9.31 3.52 -3.95
CA GLY A 99 -8.90 3.47 -5.34
C GLY A 99 -8.69 2.05 -5.84
N ILE A 100 -8.10 1.20 -5.01
CA ILE A 100 -7.88 -0.21 -5.35
C ILE A 100 -9.22 -0.94 -5.46
N GLN A 101 -10.14 -0.71 -4.52
CA GLN A 101 -11.46 -1.32 -4.58
C GLN A 101 -12.19 -0.96 -5.89
N ALA A 102 -12.01 0.26 -6.36
CA ALA A 102 -12.66 0.71 -7.59
C ALA A 102 -12.01 0.13 -8.85
N GLN A 103 -10.67 0.04 -8.89
CA GLN A 103 -9.95 -0.35 -10.10
C GLN A 103 -9.63 -1.85 -10.16
N TYR A 104 -9.56 -2.51 -9.01
CA TYR A 104 -9.20 -3.93 -8.90
C TYR A 104 -10.28 -4.66 -8.10
N PRO A 105 -11.46 -4.89 -8.71
CA PRO A 105 -12.62 -5.41 -7.96
C PRO A 105 -12.44 -6.81 -7.38
N SER A 106 -11.48 -7.58 -7.87
CA SER A 106 -11.18 -8.89 -7.29
C SER A 106 -10.42 -8.79 -5.96
N VAL A 107 -9.83 -7.63 -5.66
CA VAL A 107 -9.05 -7.44 -4.44
C VAL A 107 -10.00 -7.16 -3.27
N THR A 108 -9.94 -8.04 -2.26
CA THR A 108 -10.78 -7.94 -1.07
C THR A 108 -9.96 -7.85 0.23
N ARG A 109 -8.65 -8.08 0.14
CA ARG A 109 -7.77 -8.04 1.31
C ARG A 109 -6.69 -6.98 1.13
N PHE A 110 -6.39 -6.28 2.23
CA PHE A 110 -5.41 -5.19 2.25
C PHE A 110 -4.44 -5.47 3.40
N VAL A 111 -3.23 -5.92 3.04
CA VAL A 111 -2.26 -6.44 3.99
C VAL A 111 -0.92 -5.76 3.74
N THR A 112 -0.13 -5.58 4.79
CA THR A 112 1.20 -4.98 4.66
C THR A 112 2.29 -6.04 4.64
N LEU A 113 3.46 -5.65 4.15
CA LEU A 113 4.71 -6.38 4.37
C LEU A 113 5.65 -5.40 5.04
N SER A 114 5.61 -5.36 6.36
CA SER A 114 6.26 -4.31 7.15
C SER A 114 7.53 -4.80 7.83
N PRO A 115 8.53 -3.92 8.03
CA PRO A 115 9.68 -4.28 8.84
C PRO A 115 9.27 -4.42 10.31
N LYS A 116 10.04 -5.19 11.07
CA LYS A 116 9.78 -5.41 12.50
C LYS A 116 10.31 -4.24 13.32
N THR A 117 9.68 -3.08 13.18
CA THR A 117 10.06 -1.87 13.90
C THR A 117 8.89 -1.39 14.76
N ASN A 118 9.21 -0.69 15.85
CA ASN A 118 8.18 -0.09 16.69
C ASN A 118 7.40 0.98 15.94
N LEU A 119 8.05 1.70 15.04
CA LEU A 119 7.41 2.73 14.25
C LEU A 119 6.32 2.16 13.36
N ALA A 120 6.63 1.10 12.61
CA ALA A 120 5.66 0.43 11.74
C ALA A 120 4.51 -0.15 12.57
N ARG A 121 4.84 -0.82 13.67
CA ARG A 121 3.81 -1.43 14.52
C ARG A 121 2.84 -0.37 15.05
N ARG A 122 3.34 0.71 15.61
CA ARG A 122 2.49 1.77 16.14
C ARG A 122 1.63 2.40 15.03
N PHE A 123 2.22 2.65 13.89
CA PHE A 123 1.51 3.26 12.77
C PHE A 123 0.32 2.40 12.32
N HIS A 124 0.56 1.12 12.06
CA HIS A 124 -0.49 0.25 11.53
C HIS A 124 -1.56 -0.06 12.57
N LEU A 125 -1.17 -0.35 13.82
CA LEU A 125 -2.15 -0.64 14.85
C LEU A 125 -2.99 0.59 15.20
N LYS A 126 -2.37 1.77 15.24
CA LYS A 126 -3.09 3.01 15.49
C LYS A 126 -4.13 3.28 14.42
N ASN A 127 -3.85 2.90 13.19
CA ASN A 127 -4.75 3.14 12.05
C ASN A 127 -5.73 1.99 11.79
N GLY A 128 -5.88 1.08 12.74
CA GLY A 128 -6.94 0.08 12.71
C GLY A 128 -6.57 -1.28 12.16
N ALA A 129 -5.31 -1.51 11.84
CA ALA A 129 -4.88 -2.82 11.39
C ALA A 129 -4.75 -3.80 12.55
N ILE A 130 -4.83 -5.08 12.24
CA ILE A 130 -4.50 -6.16 13.18
C ILE A 130 -3.25 -6.87 12.70
N VAL A 131 -2.58 -7.59 13.59
CA VAL A 131 -1.47 -8.44 13.21
C VAL A 131 -2.04 -9.71 12.58
N PHE A 132 -1.79 -9.88 11.28
CA PHE A 132 -2.21 -11.10 10.60
C PHE A 132 -1.20 -12.22 10.83
N ARG A 133 0.11 -11.92 10.65
CA ARG A 133 1.14 -12.93 10.80
C ARG A 133 2.49 -12.30 11.09
N GLU A 134 3.21 -12.88 12.06
CA GLU A 134 4.59 -12.54 12.32
C GLU A 134 5.48 -13.48 11.52
N ASN A 135 6.36 -12.94 10.70
CA ASN A 135 7.30 -13.70 9.89
C ASN A 135 8.69 -13.59 10.51
N ILE A 136 9.71 -14.15 9.86
CA ILE A 136 11.08 -14.10 10.41
C ILE A 136 11.57 -12.66 10.47
N ASP A 137 11.51 -11.93 9.36
CA ASP A 137 12.03 -10.56 9.27
C ASP A 137 10.97 -9.50 9.03
N THR A 138 9.72 -9.89 8.91
CA THR A 138 8.63 -8.96 8.61
C THR A 138 7.40 -9.26 9.45
N THR A 139 6.46 -8.32 9.46
CA THR A 139 5.13 -8.52 10.02
C THR A 139 4.10 -8.15 8.97
N ASN A 140 3.09 -8.99 8.81
CA ASN A 140 1.93 -8.67 8.00
C ASN A 140 0.85 -8.07 8.92
N TYR A 141 0.51 -6.81 8.68
CA TYR A 141 -0.65 -6.17 9.31
C TYR A 141 -1.78 -6.17 8.31
N GLU A 142 -2.99 -6.47 8.75
CA GLU A 142 -4.14 -6.49 7.85
C GLU A 142 -5.16 -5.44 8.26
N TYR A 143 -5.61 -4.67 7.26
CA TYR A 143 -6.70 -3.72 7.42
C TYR A 143 -7.98 -4.43 7.03
N LEU A 144 -8.87 -4.66 8.01
CA LEU A 144 -10.13 -5.34 7.78
C LEU A 144 -11.13 -4.34 7.22
N ILE A 145 -11.42 -4.48 5.93
CA ILE A 145 -12.32 -3.58 5.23
C ILE A 145 -13.70 -4.22 5.18
N ASP A 146 -14.66 -3.55 5.79
CA ASP A 146 -16.04 -3.99 5.79
C ASP A 146 -16.77 -3.37 4.60
N SER A 147 -16.89 -4.14 3.53
CA SER A 147 -17.58 -3.67 2.32
C SER A 147 -19.09 -3.55 2.50
N HIS A 148 -19.63 -4.06 3.62
CA HIS A 148 -21.07 -3.99 3.88
C HIS A 148 -21.50 -2.73 4.62
N LYS A 149 -20.56 -1.92 5.06
CA LYS A 149 -20.88 -0.71 5.82
C LYS A 149 -21.77 0.27 5.08
N GLU A 150 -21.57 0.40 3.79
CA GLU A 150 -22.33 1.36 2.99
C GLU A 150 -23.71 0.83 2.58
N THR A 151 -23.80 -0.47 2.34
CA THR A 151 -25.03 -1.07 1.84
C THR A 151 -26.18 -0.99 2.84
N PRO A 152 -26.00 -1.37 4.11
CA PRO A 152 -27.09 -1.31 5.07
C PRO A 152 -27.61 0.10 5.31
N GLU A 153 -26.72 1.07 5.32
CA GLU A 153 -27.10 2.46 5.53
C GLU A 153 -27.95 2.99 4.40
N ASN A 154 -27.65 2.58 3.20
CA ASN A 154 -28.36 3.05 2.01
C ASN A 154 -29.69 2.39 1.81
N THR A 155 -29.94 1.27 2.46
CA THR A 155 -31.18 0.54 2.29
C THR A 155 -32.24 0.92 3.30
N ILE A 156 -31.88 1.70 4.27
CA ILE A 156 -32.82 2.15 5.27
C ILE A 156 -33.57 3.37 4.79
#